data_206ce0f2a51da82b2722ebf8b20b7049
#
_entry.id   206ce0f2a51da82b2722ebf8b20b7049
#
_cell.length_a   1.000
_cell.length_b   1.000
_cell.length_c   1.000
_cell.angle_alpha   90.00
_cell.angle_beta   90.00
_cell.angle_gamma   90.00
#
_symmetry.space_group_name_H-M   'P 1'
#
loop_
_entity.id
_entity.type
_entity.pdbx_description
1 polymer ?
#
loop_
_entity_poly.entity_id
_entity_poly.type
_entity_poly.pdbx_seq_one_letter_code
_entity_poly.pdbx_strand_id
1 'polypeptide(L)'
;MRGVAIVSPLRTAVGGFGGTLKPIPAADLGAIVLKQIISNTNLDVEKIDDVILGHGSPSGETPAIGRLTGLKADLPIEVPGYQLDRRCSSGLQAILNASMLIQTDNADVVVAGGVESMSNAEFYTNESRWGARFGTVEFHDRLERARITIAPEERFGYIAGMVGTAENLAEQYEIGR
;
A
#
# COMPACT_ATOMS: atom_id res chain seq x y z
N MET A 1 13.74 22.58 14.09
CA MET A 1 12.73 21.71 13.45
C MET A 1 11.50 21.68 14.35
N ARG A 2 10.33 21.79 13.78
CA ARG A 2 9.06 21.71 14.49
C ARG A 2 8.85 20.31 15.08
N GLY A 3 8.26 20.22 16.28
CA GLY A 3 7.91 18.91 16.88
C GLY A 3 6.75 18.25 16.14
N VAL A 4 6.76 16.93 16.07
CA VAL A 4 5.70 16.14 15.44
C VAL A 4 5.07 15.24 16.50
N ALA A 5 3.73 15.20 16.53
CA ALA A 5 2.97 14.30 17.37
C ALA A 5 2.23 13.27 16.51
N ILE A 6 2.24 12.01 16.91
CA ILE A 6 1.43 10.96 16.31
C ILE A 6 0.19 10.76 17.19
N VAL A 7 -0.99 10.95 16.60
CA VAL A 7 -2.26 10.96 17.34
C VAL A 7 -3.20 9.89 16.77
N SER A 8 -3.97 9.25 17.64
CA SER A 8 -5.05 8.31 17.30
C SER A 8 -4.65 7.19 16.34
N PRO A 9 -3.63 6.36 16.66
CA PRO A 9 -3.28 5.24 15.81
C PRO A 9 -4.40 4.20 15.82
N LEU A 10 -4.91 3.86 14.63
CA LEU A 10 -5.97 2.87 14.44
C LEU A 10 -5.62 1.91 13.30
N ARG A 11 -6.20 0.73 13.36
CA ARG A 11 -6.14 -0.25 12.26
C ARG A 11 -7.41 -1.09 12.18
N THR A 12 -7.65 -1.71 11.03
CA THR A 12 -8.61 -2.82 10.91
C THR A 12 -8.03 -4.10 11.53
N ALA A 13 -8.85 -5.12 11.64
CA ALA A 13 -8.33 -6.47 11.80
C ALA A 13 -7.44 -6.83 10.61
N VAL A 14 -6.46 -7.72 10.83
CA VAL A 14 -5.66 -8.32 9.76
C VAL A 14 -6.41 -9.56 9.26
N GLY A 15 -6.87 -9.52 8.01
CA GLY A 15 -7.56 -10.64 7.37
C GLY A 15 -6.58 -11.66 6.80
N GLY A 16 -6.97 -12.92 6.78
CA GLY A 16 -6.30 -13.96 6.00
C GLY A 16 -6.54 -13.75 4.49
N PHE A 17 -5.61 -14.23 3.66
CA PHE A 17 -5.77 -14.26 2.20
C PHE A 17 -7.04 -15.05 1.81
N GLY A 18 -7.88 -14.45 0.99
CA GLY A 18 -9.18 -15.03 0.62
C GLY A 18 -10.22 -15.09 1.74
N GLY A 19 -9.91 -14.55 2.94
CA GLY A 19 -10.77 -14.59 4.13
C GLY A 19 -11.88 -13.54 4.15
N THR A 20 -12.37 -13.24 5.36
CA THR A 20 -13.59 -12.43 5.57
C THR A 20 -13.49 -10.99 5.04
N LEU A 21 -12.29 -10.43 4.94
CA LEU A 21 -12.07 -9.09 4.39
C LEU A 21 -11.94 -9.05 2.86
N LYS A 22 -11.92 -10.21 2.18
CA LYS A 22 -11.83 -10.30 0.72
C LYS A 22 -12.83 -9.40 -0.03
N PRO A 23 -14.12 -9.30 0.37
CA PRO A 23 -15.07 -8.47 -0.35
C PRO A 23 -14.83 -6.96 -0.25
N ILE A 24 -13.91 -6.52 0.61
CA ILE A 24 -13.70 -5.10 0.90
C ILE A 24 -12.45 -4.62 0.14
N PRO A 25 -12.59 -3.69 -0.83
CA PRO A 25 -11.46 -3.10 -1.51
C PRO A 25 -10.49 -2.37 -0.56
N ALA A 26 -9.22 -2.28 -0.93
CA ALA A 26 -8.20 -1.65 -0.10
C ALA A 26 -8.55 -0.20 0.28
N ALA A 27 -9.03 0.60 -0.68
CA ALA A 27 -9.42 1.99 -0.41
C ALA A 27 -10.58 2.11 0.57
N ASP A 28 -11.52 1.14 0.58
CA ASP A 28 -12.64 1.12 1.53
C ASP A 28 -12.16 0.76 2.94
N LEU A 29 -11.22 -0.19 3.07
CA LEU A 29 -10.56 -0.47 4.35
C LEU A 29 -9.87 0.77 4.93
N GLY A 30 -9.16 1.51 4.09
CA GLY A 30 -8.53 2.77 4.48
C GLY A 30 -9.56 3.83 4.90
N ALA A 31 -10.65 3.97 4.13
CA ALA A 31 -11.71 4.94 4.42
C ALA A 31 -12.43 4.65 5.75
N ILE A 32 -12.67 3.39 6.08
CA ILE A 32 -13.25 2.99 7.37
C ILE A 32 -12.36 3.47 8.53
N VAL A 33 -11.06 3.24 8.43
CA VAL A 33 -10.09 3.67 9.47
C VAL A 33 -10.04 5.19 9.56
N LEU A 34 -9.98 5.88 8.42
CA LEU A 34 -9.91 7.35 8.38
C LEU A 34 -11.16 8.00 8.97
N LYS A 35 -12.36 7.53 8.61
CA LYS A 35 -13.62 7.98 9.22
C LYS A 35 -13.62 7.81 10.74
N GLN A 36 -13.10 6.69 11.21
CA GLN A 36 -13.04 6.43 12.64
C GLN A 36 -12.01 7.33 13.35
N ILE A 37 -10.85 7.61 12.72
CA ILE A 37 -9.88 8.57 13.26
C ILE A 37 -10.51 9.97 13.39
N ILE A 38 -11.18 10.46 12.35
CA ILE A 38 -11.86 11.74 12.35
C ILE A 38 -12.89 11.80 13.49
N SER A 39 -13.72 10.76 13.61
CA SER A 39 -14.72 10.66 14.67
C SER A 39 -14.10 10.67 16.08
N ASN A 40 -13.04 9.90 16.30
CA ASN A 40 -12.40 9.78 17.61
C ASN A 40 -11.69 11.06 18.05
N THR A 41 -11.16 11.82 17.09
CA THR A 41 -10.39 13.03 17.37
C THR A 41 -11.20 14.30 17.27
N ASN A 42 -12.44 14.21 16.76
CA ASN A 42 -13.26 15.36 16.39
C ASN A 42 -12.47 16.35 15.49
N LEU A 43 -11.67 15.79 14.57
CA LEU A 43 -10.82 16.56 13.68
C LEU A 43 -11.66 17.33 12.66
N ASP A 44 -11.39 18.61 12.54
CA ASP A 44 -11.90 19.43 11.46
C ASP A 44 -11.25 18.99 10.14
N VAL A 45 -12.03 18.38 9.25
CA VAL A 45 -11.53 17.79 8.00
C VAL A 45 -10.94 18.82 7.04
N GLU A 46 -11.37 20.10 7.15
CA GLU A 46 -10.82 21.20 6.35
C GLU A 46 -9.36 21.54 6.72
N LYS A 47 -8.87 21.01 7.84
CA LYS A 47 -7.49 21.21 8.31
C LYS A 47 -6.55 20.09 7.90
N ILE A 48 -7.03 19.10 7.17
CA ILE A 48 -6.17 18.02 6.67
C ILE A 48 -5.45 18.51 5.42
N ASP A 49 -4.13 18.61 5.50
CA ASP A 49 -3.28 19.07 4.39
C ASP A 49 -2.96 17.98 3.38
N ASP A 50 -2.88 16.71 3.81
CA ASP A 50 -2.56 15.59 2.91
C ASP A 50 -2.96 14.22 3.50
N VAL A 51 -3.19 13.24 2.61
CA VAL A 51 -3.41 11.83 2.95
C VAL A 51 -2.34 10.97 2.27
N ILE A 52 -1.38 10.46 3.05
CA ILE A 52 -0.25 9.70 2.54
C ILE A 52 -0.41 8.22 2.91
N LEU A 53 -0.65 7.35 1.94
CA LEU A 53 -0.80 5.93 2.19
C LEU A 53 0.27 5.09 1.48
N GLY A 54 0.91 4.23 2.27
CA GLY A 54 1.72 3.15 1.75
C GLY A 54 0.84 2.06 1.12
N HIS A 55 1.23 1.60 -0.08
CA HIS A 55 0.52 0.56 -0.83
C HIS A 55 1.54 -0.23 -1.66
N GLY A 56 1.83 -1.45 -1.24
CA GLY A 56 2.92 -2.26 -1.80
C GLY A 56 2.52 -3.07 -3.04
N SER A 57 1.23 -3.22 -3.30
CA SER A 57 0.70 -3.93 -4.48
C SER A 57 -0.32 -3.05 -5.21
N PRO A 58 0.09 -1.88 -5.72
CA PRO A 58 -0.81 -0.97 -6.41
C PRO A 58 -1.42 -1.62 -7.66
N SER A 59 -2.68 -1.30 -7.93
CA SER A 59 -3.42 -1.81 -9.07
C SER A 59 -4.13 -0.69 -9.84
N GLY A 60 -4.67 -1.02 -11.00
CA GLY A 60 -5.51 -0.11 -11.76
C GLY A 60 -6.81 0.28 -11.05
N GLU A 61 -7.26 -0.54 -10.10
CA GLU A 61 -8.48 -0.30 -9.31
C GLU A 61 -8.27 0.62 -8.11
N THR A 62 -7.02 0.93 -7.77
CA THR A 62 -6.66 1.73 -6.60
C THR A 62 -5.62 2.81 -6.93
N PRO A 63 -5.85 3.63 -7.98
CA PRO A 63 -4.90 4.68 -8.35
C PRO A 63 -4.84 5.75 -7.24
N ALA A 64 -3.63 6.23 -6.93
CA ALA A 64 -3.41 7.26 -5.90
C ALA A 64 -4.20 6.98 -4.61
N ILE A 65 -4.00 5.80 -4.02
CA ILE A 65 -4.87 5.24 -2.98
C ILE A 65 -5.08 6.19 -1.78
N GLY A 66 -4.12 7.06 -1.46
CA GLY A 66 -4.29 8.10 -0.43
C GLY A 66 -5.45 9.04 -0.80
N ARG A 67 -5.44 9.55 -2.02
CA ARG A 67 -6.53 10.41 -2.53
C ARG A 67 -7.87 9.68 -2.60
N LEU A 68 -7.89 8.47 -3.16
CA LEU A 68 -9.12 7.68 -3.26
C LEU A 68 -9.71 7.36 -1.89
N THR A 69 -8.88 7.01 -0.92
CA THR A 69 -9.28 6.79 0.48
C THR A 69 -9.87 8.05 1.11
N GLY A 70 -9.23 9.21 0.91
CA GLY A 70 -9.73 10.48 1.41
C GLY A 70 -11.14 10.79 0.87
N LEU A 71 -11.35 10.66 -0.43
CA LEU A 71 -12.66 10.88 -1.07
C LEU A 71 -13.72 9.89 -0.57
N LYS A 72 -13.36 8.61 -0.39
CA LYS A 72 -14.26 7.60 0.19
C LYS A 72 -14.54 7.82 1.69
N ALA A 73 -13.70 8.58 2.36
CA ALA A 73 -13.88 9.00 3.73
C ALA A 73 -14.63 10.33 3.86
N ASP A 74 -15.19 10.85 2.77
CA ASP A 74 -15.94 12.10 2.68
C ASP A 74 -15.08 13.35 3.01
N LEU A 75 -13.75 13.30 2.78
CA LEU A 75 -12.92 14.49 2.89
C LEU A 75 -13.25 15.50 1.79
N PRO A 76 -13.04 16.80 2.05
CA PRO A 76 -13.16 17.85 1.04
C PRO A 76 -12.34 17.57 -0.23
N ILE A 77 -12.84 18.03 -1.37
CA ILE A 77 -12.18 17.81 -2.67
C ILE A 77 -10.82 18.53 -2.75
N GLU A 78 -10.60 19.50 -1.91
CA GLU A 78 -9.36 20.26 -1.81
C GLU A 78 -8.23 19.47 -1.14
N VAL A 79 -8.56 18.49 -0.28
CA VAL A 79 -7.56 17.68 0.43
C VAL A 79 -6.85 16.75 -0.55
N PRO A 80 -5.57 16.93 -0.82
CA PRO A 80 -4.80 16.04 -1.69
C PRO A 80 -4.56 14.67 -1.05
N GLY A 81 -3.98 13.79 -1.84
CA GLY A 81 -3.53 12.51 -1.31
C GLY A 81 -2.71 11.75 -2.34
N TYR A 82 -1.73 11.01 -1.87
CA TYR A 82 -0.90 10.18 -2.73
C TYR A 82 -0.59 8.81 -2.11
N GLN A 83 -0.04 7.94 -2.93
CA GLN A 83 0.50 6.66 -2.48
C GLN A 83 2.01 6.62 -2.63
N LEU A 84 2.64 5.79 -1.83
CA LEU A 84 4.04 5.43 -2.00
C LEU A 84 4.22 3.92 -1.88
N ASP A 85 5.22 3.42 -2.58
CA ASP A 85 5.64 2.02 -2.54
C ASP A 85 7.10 1.95 -2.08
N ARG A 86 7.31 1.38 -0.92
CA ARG A 86 8.59 0.94 -0.36
C ARG A 86 8.45 -0.49 0.15
N ARG A 87 7.66 -1.27 -0.54
CA ARG A 87 7.27 -2.63 -0.20
C ARG A 87 6.75 -2.72 1.24
N CYS A 88 7.23 -3.67 2.03
CA CYS A 88 6.79 -3.88 3.41
C CYS A 88 6.99 -2.66 4.33
N SER A 89 7.86 -1.71 3.95
CA SER A 89 8.13 -0.49 4.71
C SER A 89 7.25 0.70 4.30
N SER A 90 6.32 0.53 3.37
CA SER A 90 5.53 1.64 2.81
C SER A 90 4.75 2.42 3.87
N GLY A 91 4.09 1.74 4.80
CA GLY A 91 3.34 2.40 5.86
C GLY A 91 4.21 3.24 6.78
N LEU A 92 5.39 2.72 7.19
CA LEU A 92 6.34 3.48 7.97
C LEU A 92 6.90 4.67 7.19
N GLN A 93 7.19 4.48 5.90
CA GLN A 93 7.66 5.57 5.05
C GLN A 93 6.62 6.69 4.90
N ALA A 94 5.34 6.36 4.84
CA ALA A 94 4.26 7.34 4.82
C ALA A 94 4.28 8.23 6.08
N ILE A 95 4.48 7.64 7.26
CA ILE A 95 4.61 8.36 8.53
C ILE A 95 5.86 9.26 8.53
N LEU A 96 6.98 8.77 8.01
CA LEU A 96 8.20 9.55 7.90
C LEU A 96 8.03 10.75 6.95
N ASN A 97 7.37 10.55 5.80
CA ASN A 97 7.08 11.63 4.86
C ASN A 97 6.18 12.69 5.51
N ALA A 98 5.09 12.29 6.19
CA ALA A 98 4.23 13.19 6.92
C ALA A 98 5.00 13.98 7.99
N SER A 99 5.88 13.29 8.73
CA SER A 99 6.73 13.95 9.74
C SER A 99 7.65 15.00 9.12
N MET A 100 8.25 14.71 7.96
CA MET A 100 9.10 15.66 7.25
C MET A 100 8.31 16.89 6.78
N LEU A 101 7.09 16.72 6.25
CA LEU A 101 6.23 17.84 5.84
C LEU A 101 5.95 18.76 7.02
N ILE A 102 5.59 18.20 8.18
CA ILE A 102 5.31 18.98 9.40
C ILE A 102 6.59 19.67 9.93
N GLN A 103 7.73 18.98 9.94
CA GLN A 103 9.00 19.54 10.41
C GLN A 103 9.51 20.69 9.55
N THR A 104 9.13 20.71 8.29
CA THR A 104 9.54 21.75 7.31
C THR A 104 8.46 22.82 7.10
N ASP A 105 7.44 22.87 7.94
CA ASP A 105 6.31 23.81 7.88
C ASP A 105 5.54 23.82 6.53
N ASN A 106 5.54 22.64 5.83
CA ASN A 106 4.75 22.44 4.61
C ASN A 106 3.37 21.84 4.88
N ALA A 107 3.11 21.39 6.10
CA ALA A 107 1.82 20.87 6.55
C ALA A 107 1.68 21.04 8.07
N ASP A 108 0.45 21.09 8.54
CA ASP A 108 0.09 21.06 9.96
C ASP A 108 -0.52 19.73 10.39
N VAL A 109 -1.38 19.16 9.54
CA VAL A 109 -2.13 17.93 9.81
C VAL A 109 -2.05 16.99 8.61
N VAL A 110 -1.41 15.85 8.77
CA VAL A 110 -1.30 14.84 7.73
C VAL A 110 -1.84 13.50 8.23
N VAL A 111 -2.70 12.89 7.45
CA VAL A 111 -3.11 11.50 7.68
C VAL A 111 -2.09 10.58 7.00
N ALA A 112 -1.46 9.72 7.77
CA ALA A 112 -0.43 8.82 7.26
C ALA A 112 -0.64 7.37 7.73
N GLY A 113 -0.38 6.43 6.86
CA GLY A 113 -0.51 5.01 7.18
C GLY A 113 -0.23 4.11 5.99
N GLY A 114 -0.89 2.97 5.97
CA GLY A 114 -0.82 2.04 4.85
C GLY A 114 -2.08 1.20 4.74
N VAL A 115 -2.36 0.73 3.55
CA VAL A 115 -3.49 -0.14 3.28
C VAL A 115 -3.14 -1.15 2.20
N GLU A 116 -3.59 -2.38 2.38
CA GLU A 116 -3.30 -3.47 1.45
C GLU A 116 -4.45 -4.47 1.41
N SER A 117 -4.78 -4.97 0.23
CA SER A 117 -5.67 -6.10 0.05
C SER A 117 -5.12 -7.07 -0.98
N MET A 118 -4.26 -7.96 -0.55
CA MET A 118 -3.66 -8.97 -1.44
C MET A 118 -4.71 -9.91 -2.05
N SER A 119 -5.85 -10.10 -1.37
CA SER A 119 -6.98 -10.89 -1.89
C SER A 119 -7.65 -10.26 -3.12
N ASN A 120 -7.45 -8.97 -3.35
CA ASN A 120 -7.99 -8.21 -4.48
C ASN A 120 -6.92 -7.84 -5.51
N ALA A 121 -5.71 -8.42 -5.41
CA ALA A 121 -4.68 -8.23 -6.42
C ALA A 121 -5.11 -8.91 -7.73
N GLU A 122 -5.02 -8.18 -8.83
CA GLU A 122 -5.46 -8.64 -10.13
C GLU A 122 -4.46 -9.58 -10.83
N PHE A 123 -4.97 -10.42 -11.70
CA PHE A 123 -4.21 -11.00 -12.79
C PHE A 123 -4.23 -10.06 -13.99
N TYR A 124 -3.12 -9.91 -14.70
CA TYR A 124 -3.01 -9.00 -15.83
C TYR A 124 -2.15 -9.57 -16.95
N THR A 125 -2.29 -9.01 -18.14
CA THR A 125 -1.42 -9.32 -19.29
C THR A 125 -0.80 -8.05 -19.86
N ASN A 126 0.44 -8.13 -20.31
CA ASN A 126 1.13 -7.05 -21.03
C ASN A 126 0.97 -7.17 -22.54
N GLU A 127 0.45 -8.27 -23.03
CA GLU A 127 0.51 -8.66 -24.45
C GLU A 127 -0.72 -8.21 -25.25
N SER A 128 -1.84 -7.93 -24.58
CA SER A 128 -3.14 -7.75 -25.23
C SER A 128 -3.42 -6.33 -25.73
N ARG A 129 -2.68 -5.32 -25.30
CA ARG A 129 -2.94 -3.90 -25.67
C ARG A 129 -2.90 -3.66 -27.18
N TRP A 130 -2.00 -4.33 -27.87
CA TRP A 130 -1.80 -4.21 -29.31
C TRP A 130 -2.31 -5.41 -30.10
N GLY A 131 -3.11 -6.26 -29.46
CA GLY A 131 -3.70 -7.47 -30.00
C GLY A 131 -2.80 -8.69 -29.85
N ALA A 132 -3.40 -9.79 -29.41
CA ALA A 132 -2.77 -11.10 -29.44
C ALA A 132 -2.94 -11.68 -30.85
N ARG A 133 -1.95 -11.51 -31.71
CA ARG A 133 -2.07 -11.86 -33.12
C ARG A 133 -1.94 -13.35 -33.40
N PHE A 134 -1.15 -14.07 -32.59
CA PHE A 134 -0.89 -15.49 -32.78
C PHE A 134 -0.30 -16.11 -31.51
N GLY A 135 -0.73 -17.31 -31.15
CA GLY A 135 -0.20 -18.05 -30.01
C GLY A 135 -0.97 -17.80 -28.70
N THR A 136 -0.36 -18.18 -27.61
CA THR A 136 -0.94 -18.11 -26.25
C THR A 136 -0.72 -16.71 -25.67
N VAL A 137 -1.72 -16.20 -24.92
CA VAL A 137 -1.59 -15.01 -24.07
C VAL A 137 -1.47 -15.47 -22.64
N GLU A 138 -0.45 -15.02 -21.94
CA GLU A 138 -0.22 -15.32 -20.53
C GLU A 138 -0.85 -14.26 -19.63
N PHE A 139 -1.52 -14.70 -18.57
CA PHE A 139 -1.96 -13.83 -17.48
C PHE A 139 -1.04 -14.00 -16.28
N HIS A 140 -0.45 -12.91 -15.85
CA HIS A 140 0.45 -12.88 -14.72
C HIS A 140 -0.31 -12.60 -13.42
N ASP A 141 -0.08 -13.39 -12.37
CA ASP A 141 -0.44 -13.03 -11.02
C ASP A 141 0.41 -11.83 -10.56
N ARG A 142 -0.22 -10.70 -10.27
CA ARG A 142 0.48 -9.49 -9.80
C ARG A 142 1.35 -9.76 -8.57
N LEU A 143 0.86 -10.56 -7.63
CA LEU A 143 1.58 -10.85 -6.39
C LEU A 143 2.85 -11.65 -6.63
N GLU A 144 2.79 -12.65 -7.49
CA GLU A 144 3.95 -13.44 -7.89
C GLU A 144 4.90 -12.61 -8.76
N ARG A 145 4.37 -11.99 -9.80
CA ARG A 145 5.15 -11.20 -10.75
C ARG A 145 5.97 -10.11 -10.08
N ALA A 146 5.38 -9.38 -9.14
CA ALA A 146 6.07 -8.33 -8.40
C ALA A 146 7.24 -8.85 -7.53
N ARG A 147 7.27 -10.14 -7.20
CA ARG A 147 8.37 -10.75 -6.43
C ARG A 147 9.54 -11.16 -7.30
N ILE A 148 9.27 -11.62 -8.51
CA ILE A 148 10.33 -12.07 -9.44
C ILE A 148 10.92 -10.90 -10.25
N THR A 149 10.14 -9.84 -10.52
CA THR A 149 10.61 -8.66 -11.26
C THR A 149 11.20 -7.55 -10.37
N ILE A 150 11.37 -7.79 -9.07
CA ILE A 150 11.82 -6.78 -8.12
C ILE A 150 13.29 -6.39 -8.30
N ALA A 151 14.08 -7.25 -8.93
CA ALA A 151 15.49 -7.03 -9.20
C ALA A 151 15.87 -7.59 -10.58
N PRO A 152 16.87 -7.02 -11.26
CA PRO A 152 17.34 -7.55 -12.53
C PRO A 152 18.05 -8.90 -12.33
N GLU A 153 17.53 -9.94 -12.99
CA GLU A 153 18.03 -11.31 -12.90
C GLU A 153 19.48 -11.41 -13.43
N GLU A 154 19.83 -10.61 -14.44
CA GLU A 154 21.17 -10.59 -15.03
C GLU A 154 22.26 -10.18 -14.02
N ARG A 155 21.87 -9.43 -12.99
CA ARG A 155 22.80 -8.98 -11.93
C ARG A 155 22.76 -9.86 -10.70
N PHE A 156 21.58 -10.37 -10.33
CA PHE A 156 21.38 -11.03 -9.03
C PHE A 156 21.06 -12.52 -9.16
N GLY A 157 20.94 -13.02 -10.39
CA GLY A 157 20.52 -14.40 -10.63
C GLY A 157 19.05 -14.64 -10.31
N TYR A 158 18.69 -15.89 -10.14
CA TYR A 158 17.32 -16.30 -9.85
C TYR A 158 16.76 -15.63 -8.59
N ILE A 159 15.62 -14.97 -8.73
CA ILE A 159 14.92 -14.28 -7.62
C ILE A 159 13.93 -15.25 -6.98
N ALA A 160 14.30 -15.80 -5.85
CA ALA A 160 13.54 -16.86 -5.16
C ALA A 160 12.21 -16.36 -4.51
N GLY A 161 11.98 -15.05 -4.48
CA GLY A 161 10.88 -14.45 -3.71
C GLY A 161 11.05 -14.66 -2.20
N MET A 162 10.04 -14.28 -1.41
CA MET A 162 10.14 -14.31 0.06
C MET A 162 10.21 -15.73 0.63
N VAL A 163 9.43 -16.67 0.08
CA VAL A 163 9.40 -18.05 0.54
C VAL A 163 10.73 -18.75 0.27
N GLY A 164 11.22 -18.68 -0.98
CA GLY A 164 12.50 -19.26 -1.32
C GLY A 164 13.68 -18.62 -0.57
N THR A 165 13.63 -17.31 -0.31
CA THR A 165 14.62 -16.66 0.54
C THR A 165 14.62 -17.21 1.96
N ALA A 166 13.45 -17.45 2.54
CA ALA A 166 13.34 -18.05 3.87
C ALA A 166 13.89 -19.47 3.91
N GLU A 167 13.60 -20.29 2.90
CA GLU A 167 14.14 -21.65 2.78
C GLU A 167 15.67 -21.65 2.62
N ASN A 168 16.21 -20.74 1.79
CA ASN A 168 17.67 -20.59 1.64
C ASN A 168 18.35 -20.22 2.97
N LEU A 169 17.73 -19.31 3.75
CA LEU A 169 18.25 -18.96 5.07
C LEU A 169 18.15 -20.13 6.06
N ALA A 170 17.05 -20.86 6.03
CA ALA A 170 16.87 -22.04 6.88
C ALA A 170 17.96 -23.10 6.59
N GLU A 171 18.26 -23.37 5.33
CA GLU A 171 19.33 -24.26 4.92
C GLU A 171 20.71 -23.72 5.31
N GLN A 172 21.01 -22.45 4.99
CA GLN A 172 22.32 -21.85 5.24
C GLN A 172 22.67 -21.77 6.72
N TYR A 173 21.68 -21.55 7.59
CA TYR A 173 21.88 -21.37 9.04
C TYR A 173 21.35 -22.56 9.87
N GLU A 174 20.99 -23.67 9.22
CA GLU A 174 20.49 -24.90 9.87
C GLU A 174 19.29 -24.63 10.81
N ILE A 175 18.38 -23.73 10.40
CA ILE A 175 17.19 -23.38 11.19
C ILE A 175 16.09 -24.40 10.90
N GLY A 176 15.75 -25.20 11.90
CA GLY A 176 14.61 -26.12 11.84
C GLY A 176 13.25 -25.42 12.03
N ARG A 177 12.17 -26.19 11.81
CA ARG A 177 10.79 -25.73 12.11
C ARG A 177 10.48 -25.84 13.58
#